data_7953b10b657d8494ca263d457bdd397e
#
_entry.id   7953b10b657d8494ca263d457bdd397e
#
_cell.length_a   1.000
_cell.length_b   1.000
_cell.length_c   1.000
_cell.angle_alpha   90.00
_cell.angle_beta   90.00
_cell.angle_gamma   90.00
#
_symmetry.space_group_name_H-M   'P 1'
#
loop_
_entity.id
_entity.type
_entity.pdbx_description
1 polymer ?
#
loop_
_entity_poly.entity_id
_entity_poly.type
_entity_poly.pdbx_seq_one_letter_code
_entity_poly.pdbx_strand_id
1 'polypeptide(L)'
;GSTVNHQYSKSFQFEKDFHEFSRMFLPGSAYYFSMLRPLSEFQIAGYFSSCKAYHDIFRSCNVGSKADSWCGHCPKCLFVAAILSPFLSQEELRKIWGKNLFEDESLLEILEQLTGIQEEKPFECVGSRSEVNTALYLTVSRLEREGIPLPALLACYRTTPQFEEAKKSGDVFSDYFDEENLVPEPWKALVRCRCAGEEARKRIC
;
A
#
# COMPACT_ATOMS: atom_id res chain seq x y z
N GLY A 1 24.26 -22.42 -8.26
CA GLY A 1 23.00 -21.98 -8.84
C GLY A 1 22.94 -20.47 -8.90
N SER A 2 22.37 -19.89 -9.93
CA SER A 2 22.17 -18.44 -10.02
C SER A 2 21.00 -18.03 -9.09
N THR A 3 21.17 -16.93 -8.36
CA THR A 3 20.06 -16.34 -7.59
C THR A 3 19.08 -15.71 -8.56
N VAL A 4 17.86 -16.23 -8.64
CA VAL A 4 16.79 -15.66 -9.48
C VAL A 4 15.97 -14.69 -8.64
N ASN A 5 15.99 -13.42 -9.01
CA ASN A 5 15.12 -12.41 -8.39
C ASN A 5 13.75 -12.41 -9.11
N HIS A 6 12.74 -13.08 -8.56
CA HIS A 6 11.39 -13.13 -9.10
C HIS A 6 10.67 -11.76 -9.09
N GLN A 7 11.20 -10.78 -8.38
CA GLN A 7 10.69 -9.40 -8.36
C GLN A 7 11.32 -8.49 -9.43
N TYR A 8 12.32 -9.01 -10.19
CA TYR A 8 13.02 -8.21 -11.20
C TYR A 8 12.06 -7.54 -12.19
N SER A 9 11.05 -8.27 -12.69
CA SER A 9 10.05 -7.73 -13.62
C SER A 9 9.21 -6.56 -13.08
N LYS A 10 9.26 -6.32 -11.77
CA LYS A 10 8.57 -5.20 -11.09
C LYS A 10 9.53 -4.08 -10.69
N SER A 11 10.83 -4.27 -10.91
CA SER A 11 11.86 -3.29 -10.54
C SER A 11 11.95 -2.13 -11.55
N PHE A 12 12.47 -1.00 -11.08
CA PHE A 12 12.82 0.12 -11.98
C PHE A 12 13.93 -0.27 -12.95
N GLN A 13 14.86 -1.14 -12.54
CA GLN A 13 15.89 -1.66 -13.43
C GLN A 13 15.29 -2.39 -14.64
N PHE A 14 14.31 -3.27 -14.43
CA PHE A 14 13.59 -3.91 -15.54
C PHE A 14 12.92 -2.89 -16.46
N GLU A 15 12.29 -1.86 -15.88
CA GLU A 15 11.62 -0.80 -16.64
C GLU A 15 12.61 -0.06 -17.56
N LYS A 16 13.80 0.27 -17.03
CA LYS A 16 14.88 0.87 -17.83
C LYS A 16 15.41 -0.05 -18.93
N ASP A 17 15.71 -1.30 -18.57
CA ASP A 17 16.24 -2.28 -19.51
C ASP A 17 15.25 -2.56 -20.65
N PHE A 18 13.96 -2.68 -20.33
CA PHE A 18 12.91 -2.88 -21.32
C PHE A 18 12.68 -1.64 -22.20
N HIS A 19 12.75 -0.45 -21.60
CA HIS A 19 12.68 0.80 -22.36
C HIS A 19 13.83 0.90 -23.35
N GLU A 20 15.07 0.61 -22.93
CA GLU A 20 16.23 0.62 -23.80
C GLU A 20 16.15 -0.43 -24.90
N PHE A 21 15.74 -1.66 -24.57
CA PHE A 21 15.46 -2.71 -25.55
C PHE A 21 14.44 -2.26 -26.59
N SER A 22 13.33 -1.67 -26.15
CA SER A 22 12.29 -1.19 -27.07
C SER A 22 12.81 -0.09 -27.98
N ARG A 23 13.63 0.82 -27.45
CA ARG A 23 14.27 1.90 -28.25
C ARG A 23 15.20 1.36 -29.33
N MET A 24 15.96 0.30 -29.02
CA MET A 24 16.93 -0.30 -29.97
C MET A 24 16.27 -1.18 -31.03
N PHE A 25 15.30 -1.99 -30.64
CA PHE A 25 14.74 -3.05 -31.51
C PHE A 25 13.35 -2.75 -32.05
N LEU A 26 12.62 -1.81 -31.45
CA LEU A 26 11.26 -1.41 -31.82
C LEU A 26 11.13 0.13 -31.90
N PRO A 27 12.00 0.79 -32.68
CA PRO A 27 12.07 2.26 -32.67
C PRO A 27 10.73 2.87 -33.10
N GLY A 28 10.21 3.79 -32.27
CA GLY A 28 8.97 4.53 -32.54
C GLY A 28 7.67 3.74 -32.35
N SER A 29 7.71 2.46 -31.95
CA SER A 29 6.51 1.65 -31.83
C SER A 29 5.89 1.68 -30.42
N ALA A 30 6.68 1.86 -29.35
CA ALA A 30 6.18 1.87 -27.98
C ALA A 30 7.11 2.66 -27.05
N TYR A 31 6.50 3.34 -26.06
CA TYR A 31 7.17 3.88 -24.90
C TYR A 31 6.61 3.20 -23.65
N TYR A 32 7.41 2.35 -23.01
CA TYR A 32 7.03 1.57 -21.85
C TYR A 32 7.41 2.31 -20.55
N PHE A 33 6.47 2.44 -19.64
CA PHE A 33 6.69 2.99 -18.30
C PHE A 33 5.59 2.52 -17.34
N SER A 34 5.87 2.59 -16.03
CA SER A 34 4.87 2.35 -15.00
C SER A 34 4.33 3.68 -14.48
N MET A 35 3.05 3.96 -14.72
CA MET A 35 2.37 5.20 -14.30
C MET A 35 2.44 5.43 -12.79
N LEU A 36 2.35 4.36 -11.99
CA LEU A 36 2.31 4.42 -10.54
C LEU A 36 3.69 4.26 -9.88
N ARG A 37 4.76 4.11 -10.67
CA ARG A 37 6.12 3.96 -10.16
C ARG A 37 6.54 5.06 -9.17
N PRO A 38 6.21 6.34 -9.41
CA PRO A 38 6.62 7.41 -8.52
C PRO A 38 5.95 7.40 -7.14
N LEU A 39 4.90 6.59 -6.96
CA LEU A 39 4.03 6.64 -5.80
C LEU A 39 4.33 5.51 -4.81
N SER A 40 4.14 5.79 -3.53
CA SER A 40 4.09 4.77 -2.48
C SER A 40 2.79 3.96 -2.55
N GLU A 41 2.81 2.74 -1.99
CA GLU A 41 1.59 1.93 -1.81
C GLU A 41 0.54 2.67 -0.97
N PHE A 42 0.98 3.48 0.00
CA PHE A 42 0.11 4.31 0.82
C PHE A 42 -0.67 5.34 -0.02
N GLN A 43 0.00 6.06 -0.93
CA GLN A 43 -0.66 7.02 -1.82
C GLN A 43 -1.59 6.34 -2.82
N ILE A 44 -1.17 5.18 -3.36
CA ILE A 44 -2.01 4.37 -4.26
C ILE A 44 -3.28 3.93 -3.53
N ALA A 45 -3.16 3.48 -2.26
CA ALA A 45 -4.30 3.11 -1.44
C ALA A 45 -5.24 4.30 -1.18
N GLY A 46 -4.67 5.48 -0.89
CA GLY A 46 -5.43 6.72 -0.72
C GLY A 46 -6.20 7.12 -1.98
N TYR A 47 -5.58 7.01 -3.16
CA TYR A 47 -6.27 7.25 -4.42
C TYR A 47 -7.36 6.18 -4.69
N PHE A 48 -7.01 4.90 -4.51
CA PHE A 48 -7.94 3.79 -4.73
C PHE A 48 -9.16 3.85 -3.80
N SER A 49 -9.02 4.34 -2.58
CA SER A 49 -10.12 4.49 -1.64
C SER A 49 -11.26 5.38 -2.16
N SER A 50 -10.96 6.31 -3.08
CA SER A 50 -11.96 7.14 -3.76
C SER A 50 -12.66 6.41 -4.93
N CYS A 51 -12.10 5.31 -5.41
CA CYS A 51 -12.59 4.53 -6.55
C CYS A 51 -13.63 3.48 -6.11
N LYS A 52 -14.70 3.91 -5.44
CA LYS A 52 -15.68 3.04 -4.75
C LYS A 52 -16.29 1.94 -5.62
N ALA A 53 -16.47 2.21 -6.92
CA ALA A 53 -17.03 1.23 -7.88
C ALA A 53 -16.16 -0.04 -8.04
N TYR A 54 -14.89 0.00 -7.60
CA TYR A 54 -13.95 -1.11 -7.73
C TYR A 54 -13.73 -1.87 -6.42
N HIS A 55 -14.22 -1.38 -5.28
CA HIS A 55 -13.97 -2.01 -3.97
C HIS A 55 -14.54 -3.43 -3.89
N ASP A 56 -15.68 -3.70 -4.53
CA ASP A 56 -16.32 -5.01 -4.49
C ASP A 56 -15.69 -6.03 -5.44
N ILE A 57 -14.94 -5.57 -6.44
CA ILE A 57 -14.42 -6.44 -7.51
C ILE A 57 -12.90 -6.62 -7.46
N PHE A 58 -12.16 -5.73 -6.78
CA PHE A 58 -10.70 -5.87 -6.73
C PHE A 58 -10.28 -7.02 -5.85
N ARG A 59 -9.25 -7.76 -6.29
CA ARG A 59 -8.65 -8.88 -5.56
C ARG A 59 -7.15 -8.85 -5.74
N SER A 60 -6.41 -9.05 -4.64
CA SER A 60 -4.96 -9.22 -4.69
C SER A 60 -4.48 -10.36 -3.78
N CYS A 61 -5.40 -11.14 -3.24
CA CYS A 61 -5.11 -12.29 -2.39
C CYS A 61 -4.62 -13.48 -3.22
N ASN A 62 -3.39 -13.95 -2.96
CA ASN A 62 -2.83 -15.10 -3.66
C ASN A 62 -3.58 -16.41 -3.32
N VAL A 63 -3.96 -16.60 -2.06
CA VAL A 63 -4.66 -17.79 -1.56
C VAL A 63 -6.07 -17.90 -2.16
N GLY A 64 -6.81 -16.79 -2.20
CA GLY A 64 -8.17 -16.73 -2.72
C GLY A 64 -8.27 -16.53 -4.23
N SER A 65 -7.15 -16.41 -4.95
CA SER A 65 -7.15 -16.03 -6.38
C SER A 65 -7.93 -16.97 -7.29
N LYS A 66 -7.92 -18.29 -7.02
CA LYS A 66 -8.68 -19.28 -7.81
C LYS A 66 -10.18 -19.19 -7.61
N ALA A 67 -10.62 -18.67 -6.47
CA ALA A 67 -12.04 -18.53 -6.11
C ALA A 67 -12.53 -17.07 -6.29
N ASP A 68 -11.70 -16.19 -6.87
CA ASP A 68 -11.96 -14.75 -6.99
C ASP A 68 -12.43 -14.12 -5.66
N SER A 69 -11.75 -14.47 -4.57
CA SER A 69 -12.14 -14.07 -3.21
C SER A 69 -10.94 -13.63 -2.37
N TRP A 70 -11.23 -12.90 -1.32
CA TRP A 70 -10.28 -12.65 -0.23
C TRP A 70 -10.33 -13.81 0.76
N CYS A 71 -9.18 -14.41 1.09
CA CYS A 71 -9.15 -15.48 2.09
C CYS A 71 -9.34 -14.95 3.53
N GLY A 72 -9.01 -13.70 3.79
CA GLY A 72 -9.20 -13.04 5.08
C GLY A 72 -8.23 -13.50 6.20
N HIS A 73 -7.15 -14.23 5.87
CA HIS A 73 -6.21 -14.77 6.86
C HIS A 73 -4.74 -14.80 6.40
N CYS A 74 -4.40 -14.32 5.21
CA CYS A 74 -3.01 -14.27 4.74
C CYS A 74 -2.39 -12.87 4.92
N PRO A 75 -1.05 -12.76 4.87
CA PRO A 75 -0.35 -11.48 4.99
C PRO A 75 -0.82 -10.43 4.00
N LYS A 76 -1.16 -10.83 2.76
CA LYS A 76 -1.67 -9.92 1.75
C LYS A 76 -3.01 -9.31 2.14
N CYS A 77 -3.92 -10.11 2.72
CA CYS A 77 -5.21 -9.59 3.17
C CYS A 77 -5.05 -8.55 4.27
N LEU A 78 -4.23 -8.86 5.29
CA LEU A 78 -4.00 -7.92 6.40
C LEU A 78 -3.23 -6.67 5.95
N PHE A 79 -2.24 -6.83 5.06
CA PHE A 79 -1.52 -5.69 4.47
C PHE A 79 -2.46 -4.73 3.75
N VAL A 80 -3.32 -5.26 2.86
CA VAL A 80 -4.26 -4.41 2.10
C VAL A 80 -5.27 -3.75 3.03
N ALA A 81 -5.75 -4.45 4.06
CA ALA A 81 -6.62 -3.85 5.07
C ALA A 81 -5.90 -2.73 5.83
N ALA A 82 -4.64 -2.96 6.24
CA ALA A 82 -3.83 -1.96 6.94
C ALA A 82 -3.61 -0.70 6.10
N ILE A 83 -3.20 -0.86 4.83
CA ILE A 83 -2.87 0.29 3.97
C ILE A 83 -4.13 1.10 3.57
N LEU A 84 -5.31 0.47 3.50
CA LEU A 84 -6.58 1.13 3.20
C LEU A 84 -7.23 1.75 4.45
N SER A 85 -6.88 1.27 5.64
CA SER A 85 -7.57 1.65 6.87
C SER A 85 -7.52 3.14 7.24
N PRO A 86 -6.52 3.96 6.87
CA PRO A 86 -6.59 5.41 7.10
C PRO A 86 -7.69 6.12 6.30
N PHE A 87 -8.07 5.56 5.16
CA PHE A 87 -8.92 6.17 4.14
C PHE A 87 -10.35 5.63 4.12
N LEU A 88 -10.56 4.41 4.61
CA LEU A 88 -11.86 3.74 4.65
C LEU A 88 -12.37 3.58 6.08
N SER A 89 -13.67 3.66 6.26
CA SER A 89 -14.32 3.35 7.53
C SER A 89 -14.22 1.85 7.84
N GLN A 90 -14.42 1.50 9.12
CA GLN A 90 -14.46 0.09 9.56
C GLN A 90 -15.57 -0.70 8.83
N GLU A 91 -16.70 -0.05 8.48
CA GLU A 91 -17.78 -0.66 7.73
C GLU A 91 -17.39 -0.93 6.27
N GLU A 92 -16.73 0.00 5.59
CA GLU A 92 -16.24 -0.18 4.23
C GLU A 92 -15.20 -1.31 4.15
N LEU A 93 -14.26 -1.36 5.11
CA LEU A 93 -13.31 -2.47 5.22
C LEU A 93 -14.03 -3.80 5.43
N ARG A 94 -15.04 -3.85 6.31
CA ARG A 94 -15.82 -5.06 6.55
C ARG A 94 -16.55 -5.55 5.28
N LYS A 95 -17.03 -4.66 4.44
CA LYS A 95 -17.67 -5.03 3.16
C LYS A 95 -16.70 -5.76 2.23
N ILE A 96 -15.42 -5.34 2.17
CA ILE A 96 -14.42 -5.94 1.29
C ILE A 96 -14.10 -7.38 1.70
N TRP A 97 -13.95 -7.66 3.01
CA TRP A 97 -13.52 -8.98 3.53
C TRP A 97 -14.65 -9.81 4.14
N GLY A 98 -15.87 -9.28 4.25
CA GLY A 98 -16.98 -9.91 4.95
C GLY A 98 -16.85 -9.92 6.49
N LYS A 99 -15.69 -9.48 7.02
CA LYS A 99 -15.38 -9.36 8.46
C LYS A 99 -14.40 -8.21 8.70
N ASN A 100 -14.28 -7.77 9.95
CA ASN A 100 -13.22 -6.85 10.34
C ASN A 100 -11.95 -7.66 10.64
N LEU A 101 -10.93 -7.56 9.78
CA LEU A 101 -9.67 -8.29 9.98
C LEU A 101 -8.92 -7.84 11.23
N PHE A 102 -9.10 -6.61 11.68
CA PHE A 102 -8.45 -6.11 12.89
C PHE A 102 -9.06 -6.65 14.20
N GLU A 103 -10.21 -7.34 14.14
CA GLU A 103 -10.79 -8.08 15.27
C GLU A 103 -10.33 -9.55 15.33
N ASP A 104 -9.63 -10.02 14.32
CA ASP A 104 -9.20 -11.42 14.23
C ASP A 104 -7.82 -11.60 14.88
N GLU A 105 -7.81 -12.00 16.15
CA GLU A 105 -6.57 -12.17 16.92
C GLU A 105 -5.62 -13.22 16.32
N SER A 106 -6.11 -14.14 15.48
CA SER A 106 -5.26 -15.10 14.77
C SER A 106 -4.29 -14.45 13.78
N LEU A 107 -4.54 -13.19 13.44
CA LEU A 107 -3.67 -12.40 12.55
C LEU A 107 -2.59 -11.59 13.30
N LEU A 108 -2.48 -11.72 14.63
CA LEU A 108 -1.52 -10.94 15.42
C LEU A 108 -0.08 -11.17 14.98
N GLU A 109 0.33 -12.41 14.78
CA GLU A 109 1.67 -12.74 14.30
C GLU A 109 1.98 -12.09 12.93
N ILE A 110 1.00 -12.12 12.03
CA ILE A 110 1.13 -11.46 10.71
C ILE A 110 1.27 -9.94 10.87
N LEU A 111 0.51 -9.34 11.79
CA LEU A 111 0.63 -7.91 12.08
C LEU A 111 2.04 -7.56 12.58
N GLU A 112 2.58 -8.36 13.50
CA GLU A 112 3.93 -8.18 14.04
C GLU A 112 5.01 -8.28 12.96
N GLN A 113 4.88 -9.22 12.02
CA GLN A 113 5.77 -9.35 10.88
C GLN A 113 5.66 -8.16 9.91
N LEU A 114 4.45 -7.69 9.63
CA LEU A 114 4.20 -6.55 8.74
C LEU A 114 4.71 -5.24 9.32
N THR A 115 4.63 -5.06 10.64
CA THR A 115 5.06 -3.84 11.33
C THR A 115 6.54 -3.86 11.70
N GLY A 116 7.19 -5.04 11.70
CA GLY A 116 8.59 -5.21 12.09
C GLY A 116 8.80 -5.34 13.59
N ILE A 117 7.77 -5.67 14.36
CA ILE A 117 7.88 -6.16 15.74
C ILE A 117 8.62 -7.49 15.72
N GLN A 118 8.29 -8.37 14.78
CA GLN A 118 9.10 -9.54 14.44
C GLN A 118 10.06 -9.20 13.29
N GLU A 119 11.28 -9.75 13.34
CA GLU A 119 12.33 -9.50 12.33
C GLU A 119 11.97 -10.08 10.96
N GLU A 120 11.36 -11.26 10.94
CA GLU A 120 10.96 -11.92 9.71
C GLU A 120 9.83 -11.15 9.02
N LYS A 121 10.01 -10.86 7.73
CA LYS A 121 8.95 -10.29 6.89
C LYS A 121 8.20 -11.43 6.19
N PRO A 122 6.88 -11.34 6.03
CA PRO A 122 6.13 -12.35 5.28
C PRO A 122 6.69 -12.51 3.86
N PHE A 123 6.80 -13.75 3.38
CA PHE A 123 7.22 -14.07 2.02
C PHE A 123 6.09 -13.79 1.02
N GLU A 124 5.63 -12.55 1.01
CA GLU A 124 4.60 -12.07 0.09
C GLU A 124 4.92 -10.67 -0.43
N CYS A 125 4.31 -10.30 -1.57
CA CYS A 125 4.42 -8.94 -2.11
C CYS A 125 3.56 -8.00 -1.26
N VAL A 126 4.12 -7.50 -0.19
CA VAL A 126 3.56 -6.49 0.71
C VAL A 126 4.47 -5.27 0.70
N GLY A 127 3.92 -4.08 0.95
CA GLY A 127 4.66 -2.82 0.98
C GLY A 127 5.75 -2.76 2.04
N SER A 128 6.32 -1.60 2.27
CA SER A 128 7.34 -1.40 3.30
C SER A 128 6.72 -1.39 4.71
N ARG A 129 7.54 -1.76 5.71
CA ARG A 129 7.14 -1.63 7.13
C ARG A 129 6.79 -0.20 7.51
N SER A 130 7.50 0.77 6.93
CA SER A 130 7.26 2.19 7.17
C SER A 130 5.85 2.61 6.71
N GLU A 131 5.43 2.18 5.52
CA GLU A 131 4.07 2.46 5.01
C GLU A 131 2.99 1.83 5.88
N VAL A 132 3.19 0.56 6.29
CA VAL A 132 2.23 -0.13 7.19
C VAL A 132 2.14 0.59 8.53
N ASN A 133 3.27 0.93 9.15
CA ASN A 133 3.28 1.62 10.44
C ASN A 133 2.64 3.01 10.35
N THR A 134 2.92 3.78 9.28
CA THR A 134 2.25 5.06 9.05
C THR A 134 0.74 4.89 8.90
N ALA A 135 0.29 3.91 8.10
CA ALA A 135 -1.13 3.65 7.90
C ALA A 135 -1.84 3.26 9.22
N LEU A 136 -1.26 2.36 9.98
CA LEU A 136 -1.83 1.93 11.26
C LEU A 136 -1.84 3.06 12.30
N TYR A 137 -0.77 3.86 12.37
CA TYR A 137 -0.73 5.04 13.24
C TYR A 137 -1.86 6.02 12.91
N LEU A 138 -2.02 6.36 11.63
CA LEU A 138 -3.07 7.29 11.20
C LEU A 138 -4.47 6.72 11.46
N THR A 139 -4.66 5.41 11.30
CA THR A 139 -5.92 4.73 11.60
C THR A 139 -6.26 4.78 13.08
N VAL A 140 -5.31 4.42 13.96
CA VAL A 140 -5.48 4.50 15.41
C VAL A 140 -5.80 5.93 15.82
N SER A 141 -5.01 6.91 15.36
CA SER A 141 -5.21 8.32 15.67
C SER A 141 -6.58 8.85 15.22
N ARG A 142 -7.08 8.38 14.07
CA ARG A 142 -8.42 8.72 13.59
C ARG A 142 -9.50 8.12 14.48
N LEU A 143 -9.42 6.83 14.79
CA LEU A 143 -10.42 6.14 15.63
C LEU A 143 -10.46 6.73 17.04
N GLU A 144 -9.30 7.03 17.66
CA GLU A 144 -9.21 7.70 18.97
C GLU A 144 -9.88 9.08 18.93
N ARG A 145 -9.63 9.88 17.90
CA ARG A 145 -10.25 11.21 17.72
C ARG A 145 -11.75 11.14 17.51
N GLU A 146 -12.23 10.11 16.83
CA GLU A 146 -13.66 9.86 16.56
C GLU A 146 -14.37 9.21 17.77
N GLY A 147 -13.64 8.83 18.82
CA GLY A 147 -14.19 8.13 19.99
C GLY A 147 -14.66 6.70 19.67
N ILE A 148 -14.13 6.10 18.63
CA ILE A 148 -14.43 4.72 18.21
C ILE A 148 -13.48 3.76 18.93
N PRO A 149 -13.98 2.70 19.58
CA PRO A 149 -13.14 1.69 20.21
C PRO A 149 -12.17 1.05 19.21
N LEU A 150 -10.92 0.87 19.64
CA LEU A 150 -9.92 0.22 18.80
C LEU A 150 -10.22 -1.28 18.68
N PRO A 151 -10.26 -1.84 17.45
CA PRO A 151 -10.24 -3.27 17.24
C PRO A 151 -9.02 -3.95 17.90
N ALA A 152 -9.13 -5.24 18.24
CA ALA A 152 -8.15 -5.97 19.05
C ALA A 152 -6.69 -5.81 18.55
N LEU A 153 -6.44 -6.02 17.25
CA LEU A 153 -5.09 -5.88 16.68
C LEU A 153 -4.56 -4.44 16.76
N LEU A 154 -5.42 -3.44 16.55
CA LEU A 154 -5.03 -2.04 16.63
C LEU A 154 -4.76 -1.62 18.09
N ALA A 155 -5.52 -2.17 19.04
CA ALA A 155 -5.28 -1.96 20.46
C ALA A 155 -3.91 -2.54 20.88
N CYS A 156 -3.57 -3.75 20.42
CA CYS A 156 -2.24 -4.33 20.62
C CYS A 156 -1.13 -3.45 19.98
N TYR A 157 -1.30 -3.07 18.72
CA TYR A 157 -0.32 -2.24 18.00
C TYR A 157 -0.10 -0.88 18.69
N ARG A 158 -1.15 -0.28 19.24
CA ARG A 158 -1.12 1.02 19.94
C ARG A 158 -0.11 1.06 21.09
N THR A 159 0.20 -0.08 21.70
CA THR A 159 1.12 -0.20 22.83
C THR A 159 2.56 -0.49 22.44
N THR A 160 2.87 -0.59 21.15
CA THR A 160 4.20 -1.00 20.65
C THR A 160 5.16 0.19 20.45
N PRO A 161 6.48 -0.06 20.49
CA PRO A 161 7.47 0.94 20.11
C PRO A 161 7.30 1.44 18.67
N GLN A 162 6.88 0.58 17.74
CA GLN A 162 6.63 0.91 16.34
C GLN A 162 5.54 1.97 16.17
N PHE A 163 4.50 1.91 17.00
CA PHE A 163 3.48 2.96 17.03
C PHE A 163 4.07 4.31 17.47
N GLU A 164 4.87 4.34 18.54
CA GLU A 164 5.47 5.59 19.02
C GLU A 164 6.49 6.16 18.01
N GLU A 165 7.20 5.32 17.28
CA GLU A 165 8.09 5.73 16.20
C GLU A 165 7.30 6.32 15.02
N ALA A 166 6.26 5.64 14.56
CA ALA A 166 5.37 6.14 13.51
C ALA A 166 4.69 7.46 13.89
N LYS A 167 4.29 7.61 15.17
CA LYS A 167 3.74 8.84 15.70
C LYS A 167 4.72 10.02 15.64
N LYS A 168 6.00 9.77 15.91
CA LYS A 168 7.06 10.81 15.81
C LYS A 168 7.32 11.21 14.36
N SER A 169 7.28 10.24 13.45
CA SER A 169 7.51 10.46 12.02
C SER A 169 6.32 11.13 11.33
N GLY A 170 5.10 10.88 11.81
CA GLY A 170 3.87 11.40 11.20
C GLY A 170 3.60 10.82 9.81
N ASP A 171 2.83 11.55 9.00
CA ASP A 171 2.56 11.18 7.61
C ASP A 171 3.70 11.63 6.70
N VAL A 172 4.63 10.72 6.41
CA VAL A 172 5.79 10.96 5.53
C VAL A 172 5.50 10.61 4.07
N PHE A 173 4.31 10.07 3.77
CA PHE A 173 3.99 9.58 2.42
C PHE A 173 3.06 10.48 1.62
N SER A 174 2.35 11.41 2.24
CA SER A 174 1.43 12.31 1.52
C SER A 174 2.09 13.14 0.42
N ASP A 175 3.36 13.50 0.57
CA ASP A 175 4.15 14.29 -0.39
C ASP A 175 5.23 13.44 -1.08
N TYR A 176 5.21 12.11 -0.89
CA TYR A 176 6.21 11.23 -1.49
C TYR A 176 6.11 11.23 -3.01
N PHE A 177 7.25 11.25 -3.67
CA PHE A 177 7.36 11.07 -5.11
C PHE A 177 8.76 10.57 -5.44
N ASP A 178 8.86 9.36 -5.99
CA ASP A 178 10.12 8.80 -6.43
C ASP A 178 10.52 9.37 -7.79
N GLU A 179 11.64 10.06 -7.85
CA GLU A 179 12.19 10.62 -9.09
C GLU A 179 12.80 9.53 -10.00
N GLU A 180 13.07 8.33 -9.50
CA GLU A 180 13.48 7.18 -10.31
C GLU A 180 12.28 6.56 -11.04
N ASN A 181 11.81 7.23 -12.09
CA ASN A 181 10.70 6.78 -12.91
C ASN A 181 10.88 7.21 -14.37
N LEU A 182 10.16 6.55 -15.28
CA LEU A 182 10.11 6.88 -16.71
C LEU A 182 8.76 7.48 -17.13
N VAL A 183 7.99 8.01 -16.19
CA VAL A 183 6.71 8.67 -16.50
C VAL A 183 6.98 9.93 -17.34
N PRO A 184 6.37 10.09 -18.53
CA PRO A 184 6.55 11.31 -19.34
C PRO A 184 6.09 12.57 -18.60
N GLU A 185 6.79 13.69 -18.82
CA GLU A 185 6.55 14.95 -18.10
C GLU A 185 5.08 15.42 -18.04
N PRO A 186 4.28 15.34 -19.13
CA PRO A 186 2.87 15.72 -19.04
C PRO A 186 2.05 14.88 -18.05
N TRP A 187 2.45 13.62 -17.83
CA TRP A 187 1.78 12.69 -16.93
C TRP A 187 2.30 12.81 -15.49
N LYS A 188 3.57 13.21 -15.29
CA LYS A 188 4.12 13.41 -13.95
C LYS A 188 3.32 14.43 -13.15
N ALA A 189 3.00 15.58 -13.75
CA ALA A 189 2.19 16.61 -13.12
C ALA A 189 0.80 16.08 -12.73
N LEU A 190 0.16 15.30 -13.62
CA LEU A 190 -1.13 14.67 -13.34
C LEU A 190 -1.04 13.68 -12.18
N VAL A 191 -0.03 12.81 -12.16
CA VAL A 191 0.17 11.83 -11.08
C VAL A 191 0.41 12.53 -9.75
N ARG A 192 1.28 13.53 -9.71
CA ARG A 192 1.52 14.33 -8.49
C ARG A 192 0.23 14.96 -7.97
N CYS A 193 -0.54 15.62 -8.85
CA CYS A 193 -1.78 16.28 -8.47
C CYS A 193 -2.84 15.31 -7.94
N ARG A 194 -3.02 14.17 -8.60
CA ARG A 194 -4.09 13.22 -8.28
C ARG A 194 -3.83 12.39 -7.02
N CYS A 195 -2.58 12.09 -6.75
CA CYS A 195 -2.19 11.18 -5.68
C CYS A 195 -1.58 11.89 -4.46
N ALA A 196 -1.34 13.19 -4.55
CA ALA A 196 -0.92 14.02 -3.42
C ALA A 196 -2.04 14.13 -2.37
N GLY A 197 -1.67 14.23 -1.10
CA GLY A 197 -2.59 14.57 -0.02
C GLY A 197 -3.26 15.93 -0.23
N GLU A 198 -4.32 16.22 0.51
CA GLU A 198 -5.16 17.41 0.27
C GLU A 198 -4.37 18.72 0.36
N GLU A 199 -3.45 18.85 1.33
CA GLU A 199 -2.61 20.02 1.49
C GLU A 199 -1.56 20.16 0.37
N ALA A 200 -0.99 19.04 -0.07
CA ALA A 200 -0.04 19.01 -1.17
C ALA A 200 -0.73 19.32 -2.50
N ARG A 201 -1.97 18.87 -2.72
CA ARG A 201 -2.78 19.26 -3.88
C ARG A 201 -2.94 20.76 -4.01
N LYS A 202 -3.25 21.46 -2.93
CA LYS A 202 -3.40 22.92 -2.92
C LYS A 202 -2.13 23.66 -3.34
N ARG A 203 -0.94 23.01 -3.23
CA ARG A 203 0.35 23.58 -3.61
C ARG A 203 0.77 23.24 -5.03
N ILE A 204 0.34 22.09 -5.56
CA ILE A 204 0.82 21.53 -6.84
C ILE A 204 -0.18 21.75 -7.98
N CYS A 205 -1.46 21.77 -7.68
CA CYS A 205 -2.55 21.93 -8.64
C CYS A 205 -3.19 23.32 -8.55
#